data_aa0a8b7f180fcb0dd94978ae6d8d0594
#
_entry.id   aa0a8b7f180fcb0dd94978ae6d8d0594
#
_cell.length_a   1.000
_cell.length_b   1.000
_cell.length_c   1.000
_cell.angle_alpha   90.00
_cell.angle_beta   90.00
_cell.angle_gamma   90.00
#
_symmetry.space_group_name_H-M   'P 1'
#
loop_
_entity.id
_entity.type
_entity.pdbx_description
1 polymer ?
#
loop_
_entity_poly.entity_id
_entity_poly.type
_entity_poly.pdbx_seq_one_letter_code
_entity_poly.pdbx_strand_id
1 'polypeptide(L)'
;GNKSQAARQRALDGFKANRVRVLVATDIAARGIDVDGITHVINFELPNEAESYVHRIGRTARAGAEGMAYSFCDQAERAHLRGIERLIKRTIDVQEHDLSELATNQSQPERQLTKRKQKPHGNRPANGNSRPRRRRRNRKPAKAA
;
A
#
# COMPACT_ATOMS: atom_id res chain seq x y z
N GLY A 1 3.25 2.29 2.02
CA GLY A 1 3.68 3.62 1.75
C GLY A 1 4.69 3.83 0.64
N ASN A 2 5.38 2.82 0.12
CA ASN A 2 6.50 3.00 -0.82
C ASN A 2 6.04 3.13 -2.30
N LYS A 3 5.17 4.08 -2.58
CA LYS A 3 4.69 4.37 -3.94
C LYS A 3 5.22 5.72 -4.41
N SER A 4 5.58 5.82 -5.70
CA SER A 4 5.95 7.10 -6.32
C SER A 4 4.76 8.06 -6.34
N GLN A 5 5.02 9.37 -6.41
CA GLN A 5 3.95 10.37 -6.44
C GLN A 5 2.99 10.16 -7.63
N ALA A 6 3.53 9.82 -8.80
CA ALA A 6 2.70 9.50 -9.97
C ALA A 6 1.78 8.28 -9.75
N ALA A 7 2.23 7.26 -9.01
CA ALA A 7 1.41 6.10 -8.68
C ALA A 7 0.31 6.45 -7.66
N ARG A 8 0.62 7.33 -6.70
CA ARG A 8 -0.39 7.85 -5.74
C ARG A 8 -1.47 8.64 -6.46
N GLN A 9 -1.08 9.53 -7.37
CA GLN A 9 -2.03 10.34 -8.13
C GLN A 9 -2.95 9.46 -8.97
N ARG A 10 -2.40 8.49 -9.72
CA ARG A 10 -3.22 7.55 -10.51
C ARG A 10 -4.22 6.76 -9.66
N ALA A 11 -3.82 6.32 -8.45
CA ALA A 11 -4.71 5.62 -7.56
C ALA A 11 -5.86 6.53 -7.08
N LEU A 12 -5.55 7.77 -6.73
CA LEU A 12 -6.54 8.76 -6.31
C LEU A 12 -7.51 9.12 -7.45
N ASP A 13 -6.99 9.35 -8.66
CA ASP A 13 -7.80 9.65 -9.84
C ASP A 13 -8.70 8.47 -10.22
N GLY A 14 -8.19 7.23 -10.06
CA GLY A 14 -8.97 6.02 -10.24
C GLY A 14 -10.12 5.91 -9.24
N PHE A 15 -9.87 6.27 -7.98
CA PHE A 15 -10.87 6.28 -6.93
C PHE A 15 -11.92 7.39 -7.14
N LYS A 16 -11.48 8.62 -7.44
CA LYS A 16 -12.38 9.74 -7.78
C LYS A 16 -13.29 9.43 -8.97
N ALA A 17 -12.78 8.72 -9.96
CA ALA A 17 -13.53 8.33 -11.14
C ALA A 17 -14.35 7.03 -10.96
N ASN A 18 -14.52 6.54 -9.74
CA ASN A 18 -15.22 5.28 -9.40
C ASN A 18 -14.70 4.02 -10.14
N ARG A 19 -13.48 4.08 -10.70
CA ARG A 19 -12.83 2.90 -11.32
C ARG A 19 -12.25 1.95 -10.27
N VAL A 20 -11.98 2.48 -9.08
CA VAL A 20 -11.50 1.72 -7.92
C VAL A 20 -12.49 1.94 -6.79
N ARG A 21 -13.03 0.85 -6.23
CA ARG A 21 -14.04 0.92 -5.18
C ARG A 21 -13.45 1.13 -3.79
N VAL A 22 -12.21 0.74 -3.57
CA VAL A 22 -11.53 0.80 -2.27
C VAL A 22 -10.17 1.43 -2.45
N LEU A 23 -9.87 2.45 -1.66
CA LEU A 23 -8.55 3.09 -1.59
C LEU A 23 -7.93 2.79 -0.23
N VAL A 24 -6.79 2.09 -0.24
CA VAL A 24 -5.98 1.84 0.97
C VAL A 24 -4.90 2.91 1.09
N ALA A 25 -4.90 3.65 2.18
CA ALA A 25 -4.00 4.75 2.40
C ALA A 25 -3.48 4.78 3.85
N THR A 26 -2.28 5.29 4.05
CA THR A 26 -1.76 5.68 5.37
C THR A 26 -2.27 7.08 5.73
N ASP A 27 -2.19 7.48 7.00
CA ASP A 27 -2.62 8.81 7.45
C ASP A 27 -1.98 9.96 6.66
N ILE A 28 -0.69 9.85 6.39
CA ILE A 28 0.04 10.85 5.60
C ILE A 28 -0.52 10.96 4.18
N ALA A 29 -0.86 9.82 3.57
CA ALA A 29 -1.43 9.81 2.24
C ALA A 29 -2.92 10.21 2.24
N ALA A 30 -3.63 9.94 3.32
CA ALA A 30 -5.04 10.29 3.49
C ALA A 30 -5.26 11.78 3.80
N ARG A 31 -4.25 12.46 4.39
CA ARG A 31 -4.29 13.91 4.57
C ARG A 31 -4.36 14.60 3.22
N GLY A 32 -5.36 15.44 3.04
CA GLY A 32 -5.58 16.16 1.78
C GLY A 32 -6.31 15.35 0.71
N ILE A 33 -6.78 14.14 1.00
CA ILE A 33 -7.75 13.48 0.14
C ILE A 33 -9.05 14.27 0.23
N ASP A 34 -9.34 14.99 -0.85
CA ASP A 34 -10.61 15.66 -1.06
C ASP A 34 -11.35 14.89 -2.16
N VAL A 35 -12.21 13.99 -1.71
CA VAL A 35 -13.06 13.15 -2.56
C VAL A 35 -14.44 13.15 -1.94
N ASP A 36 -15.40 13.58 -2.72
CA ASP A 36 -16.80 13.52 -2.34
C ASP A 36 -17.36 12.11 -2.51
N GLY A 37 -18.46 11.82 -1.82
CA GLY A 37 -19.18 10.57 -1.96
C GLY A 37 -18.49 9.34 -1.36
N ILE A 38 -17.52 9.54 -0.48
CA ILE A 38 -16.98 8.42 0.31
C ILE A 38 -18.06 7.96 1.30
N THR A 39 -18.59 6.78 1.08
CA THR A 39 -19.66 6.21 1.89
C THR A 39 -19.14 5.51 3.14
N HIS A 40 -17.94 4.95 3.08
CA HIS A 40 -17.39 4.14 4.17
C HIS A 40 -15.94 4.51 4.44
N VAL A 41 -15.59 4.60 5.73
CA VAL A 41 -14.21 4.65 6.21
C VAL A 41 -13.95 3.41 7.07
N ILE A 42 -12.87 2.72 6.80
CA ILE A 42 -12.46 1.53 7.56
C ILE A 42 -11.10 1.81 8.18
N ASN A 43 -11.02 1.84 9.50
CA ASN A 43 -9.78 1.91 10.25
C ASN A 43 -9.33 0.49 10.56
N PHE A 44 -8.24 0.04 9.92
CA PHE A 44 -7.65 -1.27 10.17
C PHE A 44 -6.92 -1.31 11.52
N GLU A 45 -6.35 -0.17 11.92
CA GLU A 45 -5.74 0.06 13.23
C GLU A 45 -6.24 1.38 13.78
N LEU A 46 -6.43 1.45 15.10
CA LEU A 46 -6.79 2.70 15.75
C LEU A 46 -5.56 3.62 15.86
N PRO A 47 -5.70 4.92 15.58
CA PRO A 47 -4.60 5.85 15.76
C PRO A 47 -4.31 6.10 17.25
N ASN A 48 -3.03 6.37 17.57
CA ASN A 48 -2.63 6.73 18.93
C ASN A 48 -3.25 8.06 19.37
N GLU A 49 -3.45 8.99 18.44
CA GLU A 49 -4.04 10.30 18.67
C GLU A 49 -5.52 10.28 18.30
N ALA A 50 -6.38 10.63 19.26
CA ALA A 50 -7.84 10.61 19.07
C ALA A 50 -8.31 11.59 17.98
N GLU A 51 -7.64 12.73 17.82
CA GLU A 51 -7.90 13.70 16.76
C GLU A 51 -7.69 13.12 15.37
N SER A 52 -6.68 12.27 15.21
CA SER A 52 -6.41 11.58 13.96
C SER A 52 -7.58 10.66 13.56
N TYR A 53 -8.23 10.03 14.53
CA TYR A 53 -9.46 9.26 14.28
C TYR A 53 -10.57 10.13 13.68
N VAL A 54 -10.83 11.29 14.28
CA VAL A 54 -11.85 12.22 13.78
C VAL A 54 -11.54 12.69 12.36
N HIS A 55 -10.26 12.97 12.08
CA HIS A 55 -9.82 13.33 10.73
C HIS A 55 -10.01 12.21 9.71
N ARG A 56 -9.83 10.94 10.12
CA ARG A 56 -10.06 9.78 9.25
C ARG A 56 -11.54 9.62 8.94
N ILE A 57 -12.40 9.54 9.96
CA ILE A 57 -13.85 9.36 9.76
C ILE A 57 -14.48 10.57 9.06
N GLY A 58 -13.93 11.78 9.25
CA GLY A 58 -14.33 12.98 8.54
C GLY A 58 -14.03 12.96 7.03
N ARG A 59 -13.61 11.82 6.45
CA ARG A 59 -13.59 11.63 4.99
C ARG A 59 -14.93 11.18 4.44
N THR A 60 -15.81 10.61 5.26
CA THR A 60 -17.18 10.29 4.90
C THR A 60 -18.17 11.29 5.49
N ALA A 61 -19.45 11.14 5.23
CA ALA A 61 -20.54 12.00 5.72
C ALA A 61 -20.33 13.49 5.45
N ARG A 62 -19.86 13.84 4.25
CA ARG A 62 -19.63 15.23 3.82
C ARG A 62 -20.80 15.77 3.01
N ALA A 63 -20.93 17.10 3.01
CA ALA A 63 -21.94 17.81 2.23
C ALA A 63 -23.40 17.32 2.47
N GLY A 64 -23.70 16.92 3.70
CA GLY A 64 -25.05 16.43 4.06
C GLY A 64 -25.34 14.97 3.66
N ALA A 65 -24.36 14.27 3.13
CA ALA A 65 -24.48 12.84 2.86
C ALA A 65 -24.31 12.02 4.15
N GLU A 66 -24.95 10.86 4.19
CA GLU A 66 -24.71 9.86 5.24
C GLU A 66 -23.40 9.11 5.00
N GLY A 67 -22.79 8.64 6.08
CA GLY A 67 -21.54 7.89 6.00
C GLY A 67 -21.36 6.94 7.18
N MET A 68 -20.61 5.88 6.95
CA MET A 68 -20.37 4.85 7.95
C MET A 68 -18.87 4.70 8.20
N ALA A 69 -18.51 4.55 9.48
CA ALA A 69 -17.12 4.31 9.89
C ALA A 69 -17.05 3.00 10.68
N TYR A 70 -16.18 2.11 10.23
CA TYR A 70 -15.84 0.88 10.93
C TYR A 70 -14.41 0.96 11.45
N SER A 71 -14.17 0.37 12.61
CA SER A 71 -12.84 0.34 13.19
C SER A 71 -12.60 -1.03 13.80
N PHE A 72 -11.50 -1.66 13.43
CA PHE A 72 -11.03 -2.81 14.17
C PHE A 72 -10.29 -2.31 15.40
N CYS A 73 -10.43 -3.03 16.51
CA CYS A 73 -9.81 -2.70 17.77
C CYS A 73 -9.39 -3.98 18.46
N ASP A 74 -8.10 -4.20 18.56
CA ASP A 74 -7.57 -5.31 19.34
C ASP A 74 -7.50 -4.96 20.84
N GLN A 75 -7.07 -5.92 21.65
CA GLN A 75 -6.98 -5.73 23.10
C GLN A 75 -5.93 -4.67 23.48
N ALA A 76 -4.85 -4.53 22.73
CA ALA A 76 -3.81 -3.54 22.99
C ALA A 76 -4.29 -2.12 22.67
N GLU A 77 -5.17 -1.96 21.69
CA GLU A 77 -5.72 -0.68 21.23
C GLU A 77 -6.88 -0.15 22.06
N ARG A 78 -7.38 -0.91 23.03
CA ARG A 78 -8.51 -0.48 23.87
C ARG A 78 -8.27 0.84 24.64
N ALA A 79 -7.02 1.18 24.93
CA ALA A 79 -6.68 2.47 25.54
C ALA A 79 -6.92 3.62 24.55
N HIS A 80 -6.58 3.42 23.28
CA HIS A 80 -6.81 4.38 22.20
C HIS A 80 -8.31 4.57 21.96
N LEU A 81 -9.08 3.47 21.91
CA LEU A 81 -10.56 3.51 21.78
C LEU A 81 -11.16 4.40 22.87
N ARG A 82 -10.81 4.19 24.15
CA ARG A 82 -11.31 5.04 25.25
C ARG A 82 -10.92 6.51 25.10
N GLY A 83 -9.75 6.80 24.52
CA GLY A 83 -9.31 8.16 24.19
C GLY A 83 -10.20 8.80 23.14
N ILE A 84 -10.51 8.05 22.09
CA ILE A 84 -11.38 8.45 20.99
C ILE A 84 -12.80 8.73 21.51
N GLU A 85 -13.41 7.78 22.24
CA GLU A 85 -14.76 7.93 22.80
C GLU A 85 -14.89 9.15 23.71
N ARG A 86 -13.87 9.44 24.53
CA ARG A 86 -13.82 10.66 25.34
C ARG A 86 -13.81 11.93 24.50
N LEU A 87 -13.06 11.93 23.40
CA LEU A 87 -12.97 13.08 22.50
C LEU A 87 -14.29 13.34 21.78
N ILE A 88 -14.89 12.28 21.22
CA ILE A 88 -16.16 12.40 20.47
C ILE A 88 -17.38 12.45 21.39
N LYS A 89 -17.19 12.26 22.70
CA LYS A 89 -18.23 12.23 23.74
C LYS A 89 -19.35 11.23 23.44
N ARG A 90 -19.01 10.12 22.84
CA ARG A 90 -19.92 9.05 22.44
C ARG A 90 -19.20 7.70 22.51
N THR A 91 -19.90 6.68 23.00
CA THR A 91 -19.44 5.29 22.90
C THR A 91 -19.62 4.79 21.48
N ILE A 92 -18.66 4.03 20.99
CA ILE A 92 -18.73 3.39 19.67
C ILE A 92 -19.35 2.01 19.85
N ASP A 93 -20.39 1.74 19.08
CA ASP A 93 -21.12 0.48 19.15
C ASP A 93 -20.22 -0.67 18.69
N VAL A 94 -20.18 -1.73 19.49
CA VAL A 94 -19.41 -2.94 19.15
C VAL A 94 -20.31 -3.86 18.33
N GLN A 95 -19.82 -4.25 17.16
CA GLN A 95 -20.43 -5.28 16.35
C GLN A 95 -19.74 -6.61 16.61
N GLU A 96 -20.49 -7.60 17.02
CA GLU A 96 -19.99 -8.96 17.15
C GLU A 96 -19.86 -9.59 15.74
N HIS A 97 -18.73 -10.23 15.50
CA HIS A 97 -18.47 -10.96 14.26
C HIS A 97 -18.33 -12.44 14.57
N ASP A 98 -19.09 -13.26 13.89
CA ASP A 98 -18.81 -14.68 13.84
C ASP A 98 -17.66 -14.92 12.83
N LEU A 99 -16.45 -15.08 13.36
CA LEU A 99 -15.27 -15.38 12.57
C LEU A 99 -15.09 -16.89 12.30
N SER A 100 -16.04 -17.73 12.71
CA SER A 100 -15.94 -19.18 12.56
C SER A 100 -15.82 -19.61 11.08
N GLU A 101 -16.50 -18.90 10.17
CA GLU A 101 -16.41 -19.16 8.74
C GLU A 101 -15.03 -18.78 8.13
N LEU A 102 -14.33 -17.81 8.71
CA LEU A 102 -12.99 -17.40 8.23
C LEU A 102 -11.91 -18.36 8.71
N ALA A 103 -12.10 -18.99 9.87
CA ALA A 103 -11.15 -19.97 10.41
C ALA A 103 -11.08 -21.24 9.55
N THR A 104 -12.18 -21.61 8.90
CA THR A 104 -12.26 -22.79 8.02
C THR A 104 -11.49 -22.61 6.71
N ASN A 105 -11.27 -21.38 6.25
CA ASN A 105 -10.56 -21.11 5.01
C ASN A 105 -9.03 -21.00 5.14
N GLN A 106 -8.48 -21.01 6.37
CA GLN A 106 -7.04 -20.94 6.60
C GLN A 106 -6.31 -22.30 6.53
N SER A 107 -7.05 -23.40 6.31
CA SER A 107 -6.48 -24.73 6.15
C SER A 107 -6.11 -25.10 4.70
N GLN A 108 -5.94 -24.13 3.79
CA GLN A 108 -5.27 -24.43 2.52
C GLN A 108 -3.76 -24.53 2.76
N PRO A 109 -3.14 -25.68 2.49
CA PRO A 109 -1.70 -25.82 2.70
C PRO A 109 -0.98 -24.81 1.81
N GLU A 110 -0.06 -24.06 2.42
CA GLU A 110 0.92 -23.26 1.68
C GLU A 110 1.44 -24.08 0.50
N ARG A 111 1.16 -23.63 -0.71
CA ARG A 111 1.82 -24.16 -1.90
C ARG A 111 3.30 -23.94 -1.70
N GLN A 112 4.00 -25.00 -1.29
CA GLN A 112 5.46 -25.04 -1.26
C GLN A 112 5.96 -24.57 -2.63
N LEU A 113 6.50 -23.36 -2.67
CA LEU A 113 7.29 -22.88 -3.79
C LEU A 113 8.45 -23.86 -3.93
N THR A 114 8.28 -24.87 -4.82
CA THR A 114 9.34 -25.79 -5.18
C THR A 114 10.56 -24.98 -5.59
N LYS A 115 11.60 -25.05 -4.77
CA LYS A 115 12.91 -24.47 -5.07
C LYS A 115 13.34 -24.97 -6.45
N ARG A 116 13.32 -24.07 -7.42
CA ARG A 116 13.79 -24.28 -8.77
C ARG A 116 15.26 -24.72 -8.67
N LYS A 117 15.53 -26.01 -8.89
CA LYS A 117 16.87 -26.57 -8.90
C LYS A 117 17.73 -25.75 -9.86
N GLN A 118 18.72 -25.05 -9.33
CA GLN A 118 19.78 -24.43 -10.13
C GLN A 118 20.53 -25.58 -10.81
N LYS A 119 20.57 -25.54 -12.13
CA LYS A 119 21.42 -26.44 -12.92
C LYS A 119 22.87 -26.09 -12.61
N PRO A 120 23.76 -27.08 -12.39
CA PRO A 120 25.18 -26.81 -12.22
C PRO A 120 25.77 -26.23 -13.49
N HIS A 121 26.48 -25.13 -13.37
CA HIS A 121 27.28 -24.55 -14.46
C HIS A 121 28.36 -25.56 -14.85
N GLY A 122 28.20 -26.14 -16.01
CA GLY A 122 29.22 -26.98 -16.64
C GLY A 122 30.49 -26.16 -16.93
N ASN A 123 31.61 -26.66 -16.45
CA ASN A 123 32.94 -26.21 -16.77
C ASN A 123 33.15 -26.23 -18.29
N ARG A 124 33.32 -25.07 -18.90
CA ARG A 124 33.85 -24.97 -20.28
C ARG A 124 35.36 -24.89 -20.23
N PRO A 125 36.10 -25.76 -20.94
CA PRO A 125 37.53 -25.67 -21.01
C PRO A 125 37.94 -24.42 -21.80
N ALA A 126 38.98 -23.72 -21.29
CA ALA A 126 39.62 -22.60 -21.94
C ALA A 126 40.32 -23.10 -23.21
N ASN A 127 39.85 -22.66 -24.36
CA ASN A 127 40.62 -22.82 -25.61
C ASN A 127 41.19 -21.44 -26.01
N GLY A 128 42.47 -21.34 -25.85
CA GLY A 128 43.25 -20.15 -26.23
C GLY A 128 43.29 -19.99 -27.75
N ASN A 129 42.93 -18.83 -28.21
CA ASN A 129 43.40 -18.36 -29.51
C ASN A 129 43.53 -16.84 -29.48
N SER A 130 44.76 -16.43 -29.28
CA SER A 130 45.24 -15.06 -29.30
C SER A 130 45.20 -14.54 -30.73
N ARG A 131 44.39 -13.52 -31.02
CA ARG A 131 44.52 -12.71 -32.25
C ARG A 131 44.98 -11.30 -31.91
N PRO A 132 45.97 -10.76 -32.68
CA PRO A 132 46.66 -9.51 -32.35
C PRO A 132 45.78 -8.28 -32.58
N ARG A 133 45.86 -7.33 -31.62
CA ARG A 133 45.20 -6.02 -31.66
C ARG A 133 45.78 -5.17 -32.80
N ARG A 134 45.02 -4.91 -33.84
CA ARG A 134 45.33 -3.89 -34.86
C ARG A 134 45.19 -2.49 -34.26
N ARG A 135 46.33 -1.78 -34.13
CA ARG A 135 46.42 -0.37 -33.77
C ARG A 135 45.67 0.49 -34.80
N ARG A 136 44.62 1.18 -34.39
CA ARG A 136 43.96 2.21 -35.20
C ARG A 136 44.62 3.55 -34.91
N ARG A 137 45.28 4.12 -35.96
CA ARG A 137 45.93 5.43 -35.96
C ARG A 137 44.89 6.53 -35.78
N ASN A 138 45.16 7.44 -34.81
CA ASN A 138 44.49 8.72 -34.65
C ASN A 138 44.71 9.61 -35.90
N ARG A 139 43.62 10.01 -36.52
CA ARG A 139 43.64 11.16 -37.47
C ARG A 139 43.01 12.36 -36.76
N LYS A 140 43.81 13.44 -36.66
CA LYS A 140 43.36 14.76 -36.23
C LYS A 140 42.46 15.38 -37.30
N PRO A 141 41.40 16.12 -36.91
CA PRO A 141 40.67 16.95 -37.88
C PRO A 141 41.43 18.25 -38.18
N ALA A 142 41.45 18.61 -39.44
CA ALA A 142 41.98 19.88 -39.94
C ALA A 142 40.98 21.02 -39.67
N LYS A 143 41.52 22.20 -39.33
CA LYS A 143 40.82 23.49 -39.34
C LYS A 143 40.51 23.88 -40.78
N ALA A 144 39.33 24.34 -41.04
CA ALA A 144 38.97 25.13 -42.20
C ALA A 144 38.48 26.51 -41.76
N ALA A 145 38.86 27.46 -42.51
CA ALA A 145 38.71 28.89 -42.40
C ALA A 145 37.24 29.38 -42.43
#